data_47f6af3577dc9126f9eb00c78f157228
#
_entry.id   47f6af3577dc9126f9eb00c78f157228
#
_cell.length_a   1.000
_cell.length_b   1.000
_cell.length_c   1.000
_cell.angle_alpha   90.00
_cell.angle_beta   90.00
_cell.angle_gamma   90.00
#
_symmetry.space_group_name_H-M   'P 1'
#
loop_
_entity.id
_entity.type
_entity.pdbx_description
1 polymer ?
#
loop_
_entity_poly.entity_id
_entity_poly.type
_entity_poly.pdbx_seq_one_letter_code
_entity_poly.pdbx_strand_id
1 'polypeptide(L)'
;MKKGVICIETEWQITTQQNKRSINTEPLMNFLQKLDDVPCIYRRVATRDELKYYLKKFHNKEFENYKIFYFSFHGDTHEIALEGEKENLSLMELGDMADGLFEGKFVHFSSCRTLLGSDENLKDFVEETRAKLVSGYTRSVDTFYSAIHDIALINELLTSTQIKPLLERMYKLYGGLEKKLGFKTSDELHV
;
A
#
# COMPACT_ATOMS: atom_id res chain seq x y z
N MET A 1 -7.07 13.60 -16.72
CA MET A 1 -5.71 13.42 -16.14
C MET A 1 -5.56 11.97 -15.69
N LYS A 2 -4.41 11.34 -15.94
CA LYS A 2 -4.15 9.97 -15.46
C LYS A 2 -4.15 9.95 -13.92
N LYS A 3 -4.69 8.89 -13.32
CA LYS A 3 -4.58 8.66 -11.87
C LYS A 3 -3.12 8.41 -11.52
N GLY A 4 -2.68 8.90 -10.37
CA GLY A 4 -1.31 8.72 -9.90
C GLY A 4 -1.20 7.80 -8.69
N VAL A 5 0.04 7.43 -8.38
CA VAL A 5 0.45 6.61 -7.23
C VAL A 5 1.32 7.41 -6.29
N ILE A 6 1.02 7.40 -5.01
CA ILE A 6 1.92 7.84 -3.94
C ILE A 6 2.46 6.59 -3.26
N CYS A 7 3.74 6.37 -3.36
CA CYS A 7 4.46 5.32 -2.64
C CYS A 7 5.16 5.92 -1.44
N ILE A 8 4.85 5.39 -0.26
CA ILE A 8 5.55 5.69 0.98
C ILE A 8 6.22 4.41 1.45
N GLU A 9 7.52 4.46 1.62
CA GLU A 9 8.33 3.33 2.03
C GLU A 9 9.06 3.64 3.34
N THR A 10 9.19 2.65 4.24
CA THR A 10 10.04 2.83 5.41
C THR A 10 11.50 2.98 5.00
N GLU A 11 12.30 3.72 5.77
CA GLU A 11 13.75 3.65 5.64
C GLU A 11 14.21 2.27 6.14
N TRP A 12 14.61 1.41 5.20
CA TRP A 12 15.03 0.05 5.56
C TRP A 12 16.37 0.06 6.29
N GLN A 13 16.58 -0.92 7.19
CA GLN A 13 17.78 -1.01 7.99
C GLN A 13 19.06 -0.72 7.23
N ILE A 14 19.82 0.27 7.71
CA ILE A 14 21.16 0.55 7.23
C ILE A 14 22.09 -0.52 7.78
N THR A 15 22.51 -1.46 6.95
CA THR A 15 23.50 -2.46 7.36
C THR A 15 24.90 -2.00 7.00
N THR A 16 25.88 -2.28 7.87
CA THR A 16 27.29 -2.02 7.58
C THR A 16 27.84 -2.87 6.42
N GLN A 17 27.09 -3.88 5.97
CA GLN A 17 27.41 -4.67 4.78
C GLN A 17 26.80 -3.99 3.55
N GLN A 18 27.56 -3.13 2.92
CA GLN A 18 27.20 -2.36 1.74
C GLN A 18 26.60 -3.17 0.57
N ASN A 19 26.74 -4.48 0.55
CA ASN A 19 26.28 -5.36 -0.50
C ASN A 19 24.92 -6.03 -0.22
N LYS A 20 24.35 -5.91 0.99
CA LYS A 20 23.00 -6.35 1.27
C LYS A 20 22.08 -5.17 1.04
N ARG A 21 21.51 -5.12 -0.13
CA ARG A 21 20.52 -4.11 -0.47
C ARG A 21 19.37 -4.19 0.50
N SER A 22 19.09 -3.07 1.13
CA SER A 22 17.76 -2.81 1.64
C SER A 22 16.74 -2.99 0.50
N ILE A 23 15.58 -3.49 0.82
CA ILE A 23 14.44 -3.50 -0.11
C ILE A 23 14.24 -2.07 -0.58
N ASN A 24 13.93 -1.89 -1.87
CA ASN A 24 13.73 -0.59 -2.47
C ASN A 24 12.61 -0.69 -3.51
N THR A 25 11.50 -0.01 -3.25
CA THR A 25 10.31 0.00 -4.11
C THR A 25 10.41 1.08 -5.21
N GLU A 26 11.37 2.01 -5.13
CA GLU A 26 11.54 3.07 -6.12
C GLU A 26 11.68 2.55 -7.56
N PRO A 27 12.43 1.46 -7.85
CA PRO A 27 12.49 0.89 -9.19
C PRO A 27 11.14 0.48 -9.76
N LEU A 28 10.22 -0.01 -8.92
CA LEU A 28 8.86 -0.37 -9.32
C LEU A 28 8.06 0.88 -9.71
N MET A 29 8.18 1.97 -8.96
CA MET A 29 7.54 3.24 -9.30
C MET A 29 8.12 3.83 -10.60
N ASN A 30 9.44 3.74 -10.78
CA ASN A 30 10.12 4.17 -12.00
C ASN A 30 9.69 3.34 -13.22
N PHE A 31 9.45 2.04 -13.04
CA PHE A 31 8.93 1.17 -14.09
C PHE A 31 7.55 1.63 -14.55
N LEU A 32 6.61 1.89 -13.63
CA LEU A 32 5.27 2.38 -13.94
C LEU A 32 5.29 3.72 -14.68
N GLN A 33 6.16 4.64 -14.25
CA GLN A 33 6.33 5.93 -14.92
C GLN A 33 6.83 5.77 -16.36
N LYS A 34 7.81 4.91 -16.57
CA LYS A 34 8.44 4.75 -17.90
C LYS A 34 7.60 3.92 -18.86
N LEU A 35 6.81 2.97 -18.35
CA LEU A 35 6.02 2.08 -19.19
C LEU A 35 4.73 2.75 -19.69
N ASP A 36 4.04 3.49 -18.83
CA ASP A 36 2.71 4.04 -19.14
C ASP A 36 2.50 5.48 -18.65
N ASP A 37 3.56 6.26 -18.46
CA ASP A 37 3.51 7.65 -17.99
C ASP A 37 2.62 7.84 -16.73
N VAL A 38 2.63 6.87 -15.82
CA VAL A 38 1.87 6.93 -14.57
C VAL A 38 2.52 7.97 -13.65
N PRO A 39 1.80 9.01 -13.21
CA PRO A 39 2.36 9.94 -12.23
C PRO A 39 2.66 9.19 -10.92
N CYS A 40 3.93 9.10 -10.53
CA CYS A 40 4.34 8.46 -9.29
C CYS A 40 5.10 9.44 -8.40
N ILE A 41 4.78 9.43 -7.12
CA ILE A 41 5.55 10.08 -6.05
C ILE A 41 6.11 8.98 -5.17
N TYR A 42 7.40 9.01 -4.93
CA TYR A 42 8.08 8.10 -4.01
C TYR A 42 8.69 8.88 -2.86
N ARG A 43 8.45 8.42 -1.62
CA ARG A 43 9.01 8.99 -0.40
C ARG A 43 9.43 7.89 0.56
N ARG A 44 10.60 8.07 1.17
CA ARG A 44 11.03 7.26 2.31
C ARG A 44 10.78 8.02 3.60
N VAL A 45 10.42 7.28 4.63
CA VAL A 45 10.16 7.82 5.97
C VAL A 45 10.75 6.87 7.02
N ALA A 46 11.40 7.41 8.02
CA ALA A 46 11.94 6.65 9.14
C ALA A 46 11.08 6.78 10.40
N THR A 47 10.35 7.87 10.55
CA THR A 47 9.65 8.21 11.79
C THR A 47 8.16 8.51 11.55
N ARG A 48 7.38 8.44 12.64
CA ARG A 48 5.95 8.82 12.64
C ARG A 48 5.77 10.28 12.23
N ASP A 49 6.67 11.17 12.64
CA ASP A 49 6.59 12.61 12.32
C ASP A 49 6.82 12.86 10.82
N GLU A 50 7.76 12.16 10.19
CA GLU A 50 7.97 12.25 8.74
C GLU A 50 6.78 11.71 7.96
N LEU A 51 6.22 10.57 8.39
CA LEU A 51 5.02 10.01 7.79
C LEU A 51 3.86 11.00 7.87
N LYS A 52 3.59 11.54 9.07
CA LYS A 52 2.54 12.53 9.31
C LYS A 52 2.74 13.79 8.47
N TYR A 53 3.97 14.26 8.33
CA TYR A 53 4.30 15.42 7.49
C TYR A 53 3.89 15.18 6.03
N TYR A 54 4.23 14.01 5.45
CA TYR A 54 3.87 13.71 4.06
C TYR A 54 2.37 13.48 3.90
N LEU A 55 1.70 12.76 4.81
CA LEU A 55 0.26 12.57 4.76
C LEU A 55 -0.45 13.93 4.74
N LYS A 56 -0.08 14.84 5.65
CA LYS A 56 -0.62 16.20 5.67
C LYS A 56 -0.34 16.97 4.37
N LYS A 57 0.85 16.84 3.81
CA LYS A 57 1.20 17.50 2.54
C LYS A 57 0.33 17.02 1.38
N PHE A 58 -0.02 15.74 1.34
CA PHE A 58 -0.81 15.15 0.26
C PHE A 58 -2.30 15.52 0.27
N HIS A 59 -2.78 16.25 1.28
CA HIS A 59 -4.09 16.91 1.24
C HIS A 59 -4.16 18.08 0.26
N ASN A 60 -3.02 18.63 -0.15
CA ASN A 60 -3.02 19.75 -1.08
C ASN A 60 -3.63 19.35 -2.42
N LYS A 61 -4.38 20.27 -3.01
CA LYS A 61 -5.13 20.07 -4.27
C LYS A 61 -4.26 19.56 -5.43
N GLU A 62 -2.98 19.89 -5.45
CA GLU A 62 -2.03 19.41 -6.47
C GLU A 62 -1.88 17.89 -6.49
N PHE A 63 -2.19 17.19 -5.36
CA PHE A 63 -2.13 15.74 -5.24
C PHE A 63 -3.50 15.04 -5.39
N GLU A 64 -4.55 15.77 -5.72
CA GLU A 64 -5.92 15.22 -5.80
C GLU A 64 -6.05 14.06 -6.79
N ASN A 65 -5.26 14.07 -7.87
CA ASN A 65 -5.28 13.01 -8.88
C ASN A 65 -4.48 11.76 -8.49
N TYR A 66 -3.74 11.80 -7.39
CA TYR A 66 -3.09 10.61 -6.85
C TYR A 66 -4.15 9.79 -6.09
N LYS A 67 -4.58 8.70 -6.73
CA LYS A 67 -5.71 7.88 -6.22
C LYS A 67 -5.25 6.61 -5.52
N ILE A 68 -3.98 6.25 -5.61
CA ILE A 68 -3.42 5.04 -5.03
C ILE A 68 -2.35 5.45 -4.02
N PHE A 69 -2.53 5.03 -2.76
CA PHE A 69 -1.53 5.06 -1.72
C PHE A 69 -0.95 3.66 -1.56
N TYR A 70 0.33 3.53 -1.81
CA TYR A 70 1.10 2.30 -1.74
C TYR A 70 2.08 2.39 -0.59
N PHE A 71 1.89 1.56 0.43
CA PHE A 71 2.71 1.50 1.63
C PHE A 71 3.64 0.29 1.59
N SER A 72 4.95 0.54 1.59
CA SER A 72 5.99 -0.50 1.59
C SER A 72 6.76 -0.46 2.91
N PHE A 73 6.38 -1.35 3.83
CA PHE A 73 6.90 -1.38 5.20
C PHE A 73 7.17 -2.82 5.65
N HIS A 74 7.89 -3.00 6.74
CA HIS A 74 7.70 -4.21 7.52
C HIS A 74 6.30 -4.19 8.11
N GLY A 75 5.64 -5.34 8.16
CA GLY A 75 4.29 -5.44 8.67
C GLY A 75 4.13 -6.61 9.62
N ASP A 76 3.17 -6.48 10.51
CA ASP A 76 2.58 -7.54 11.31
C ASP A 76 1.07 -7.30 11.41
N THR A 77 0.37 -8.11 12.17
CA THR A 77 -1.09 -8.12 12.28
C THR A 77 -1.67 -6.73 12.57
N HIS A 78 -2.27 -6.11 11.56
CA HIS A 78 -2.85 -4.75 11.60
C HIS A 78 -1.88 -3.62 11.98
N GLU A 79 -0.58 -3.82 11.70
CA GLU A 79 0.48 -2.88 12.03
C GLU A 79 1.51 -2.77 10.90
N ILE A 80 2.18 -1.61 10.85
CA ILE A 80 3.36 -1.36 10.03
C ILE A 80 4.50 -0.85 10.92
N ALA A 81 5.75 -1.20 10.57
CA ALA A 81 6.91 -0.77 11.31
C ALA A 81 7.69 0.31 10.54
N LEU A 82 8.07 1.36 11.26
CA LEU A 82 8.97 2.40 10.79
C LEU A 82 10.37 2.18 11.39
N GLU A 83 11.41 2.29 10.58
CA GLU A 83 12.79 1.98 10.98
C GLU A 83 13.28 2.77 12.20
N GLY A 84 12.90 4.04 12.31
CA GLY A 84 13.30 4.93 13.40
C GLY A 84 12.46 4.79 14.67
N GLU A 85 11.44 3.94 14.68
CA GLU A 85 10.52 3.79 15.80
C GLU A 85 10.72 2.46 16.53
N LYS A 86 10.49 2.45 17.83
CA LYS A 86 10.55 1.22 18.64
C LYS A 86 9.25 0.42 18.59
N GLU A 87 8.14 1.12 18.46
CA GLU A 87 6.80 0.54 18.46
C GLU A 87 6.20 0.63 17.06
N ASN A 88 5.53 -0.42 16.63
CA ASN A 88 4.82 -0.44 15.37
C ASN A 88 3.67 0.60 15.39
N LEU A 89 3.29 1.03 14.22
CA LEU A 89 2.13 1.89 13.99
C LEU A 89 0.94 1.03 13.60
N SER A 90 -0.12 1.08 14.38
CA SER A 90 -1.36 0.37 14.04
C SER A 90 -2.05 1.01 12.83
N LEU A 91 -2.90 0.24 12.13
CA LEU A 91 -3.69 0.76 11.02
C LEU A 91 -4.65 1.87 11.48
N MET A 92 -5.20 1.79 12.70
CA MET A 92 -6.07 2.84 13.25
C MET A 92 -5.30 4.13 13.46
N GLU A 93 -4.11 4.09 14.07
CA GLU A 93 -3.25 5.27 14.20
C GLU A 93 -2.87 5.86 12.83
N LEU A 94 -2.63 5.01 11.81
CA LEU A 94 -2.39 5.48 10.45
C LEU A 94 -3.62 6.17 9.86
N GLY A 95 -4.82 5.64 10.11
CA GLY A 95 -6.10 6.24 9.73
C GLY A 95 -6.27 7.63 10.34
N ASP A 96 -6.04 7.74 11.65
CA ASP A 96 -6.08 9.02 12.39
C ASP A 96 -5.07 10.04 11.81
N MET A 97 -3.84 9.58 11.53
CA MET A 97 -2.81 10.45 10.92
C MET A 97 -3.18 10.92 9.52
N ALA A 98 -3.92 10.10 8.78
CA ALA A 98 -4.34 10.42 7.43
C ALA A 98 -5.46 11.48 7.39
N ASP A 99 -6.23 11.66 8.45
CA ASP A 99 -7.22 12.74 8.65
C ASP A 99 -8.14 12.91 7.41
N GLY A 100 -8.72 11.80 6.93
CA GLY A 100 -9.59 11.78 5.75
C GLY A 100 -8.88 11.79 4.38
N LEU A 101 -7.54 11.78 4.34
CA LEU A 101 -6.77 11.76 3.09
C LEU A 101 -7.15 10.58 2.18
N PHE A 102 -7.53 9.44 2.76
CA PHE A 102 -7.80 8.22 1.99
C PHE A 102 -9.24 8.13 1.46
N GLU A 103 -10.10 9.10 1.76
CA GLU A 103 -11.49 9.07 1.29
C GLU A 103 -11.57 8.91 -0.24
N GLY A 104 -12.28 7.87 -0.67
CA GLY A 104 -12.47 7.53 -2.07
C GLY A 104 -11.21 7.08 -2.83
N LYS A 105 -10.10 6.82 -2.13
CA LYS A 105 -8.82 6.38 -2.69
C LYS A 105 -8.56 4.89 -2.43
N PHE A 106 -7.60 4.34 -3.11
CA PHE A 106 -7.11 2.98 -2.93
C PHE A 106 -5.91 2.99 -1.99
N VAL A 107 -5.92 2.11 -0.99
CA VAL A 107 -4.81 1.95 -0.04
C VAL A 107 -4.29 0.51 -0.16
N HIS A 108 -3.02 0.35 -0.50
CA HIS A 108 -2.38 -0.95 -0.62
C HIS A 108 -1.19 -1.08 0.32
N PHE A 109 -1.19 -2.15 1.11
CA PHE A 109 -0.10 -2.49 2.00
C PHE A 109 0.77 -3.60 1.39
N SER A 110 1.88 -3.23 0.79
CA SER A 110 2.92 -4.16 0.34
C SER A 110 3.84 -4.50 1.51
N SER A 111 3.29 -5.15 2.49
CA SER A 111 3.93 -5.49 3.75
C SER A 111 3.50 -6.88 4.19
N CYS A 112 4.40 -7.57 4.90
CA CYS A 112 4.09 -8.89 5.44
C CYS A 112 2.95 -8.81 6.46
N ARG A 113 1.94 -9.68 6.34
CA ARG A 113 0.93 -9.95 7.37
C ARG A 113 0.07 -8.77 7.83
N THR A 114 0.18 -7.60 7.22
CA THR A 114 -0.55 -6.39 7.66
C THR A 114 -2.06 -6.57 7.66
N LEU A 115 -2.62 -7.40 6.77
CA LEU A 115 -4.05 -7.74 6.78
C LEU A 115 -4.36 -9.11 7.40
N LEU A 116 -3.42 -9.68 8.18
CA LEU A 116 -3.68 -10.88 8.99
C LEU A 116 -4.52 -10.48 10.21
N GLY A 117 -5.41 -11.36 10.63
CA GLY A 117 -6.22 -11.20 11.85
C GLY A 117 -7.70 -10.99 11.55
N SER A 118 -8.42 -10.33 12.46
CA SER A 118 -9.86 -10.19 12.36
C SER A 118 -10.27 -9.22 11.25
N ASP A 119 -11.41 -9.51 10.63
CA ASP A 119 -12.00 -8.62 9.63
C ASP A 119 -12.53 -7.32 10.26
N GLU A 120 -12.80 -7.31 11.55
CA GLU A 120 -13.29 -6.16 12.29
C GLU A 120 -12.31 -4.99 12.22
N ASN A 121 -11.03 -5.22 12.53
CA ASN A 121 -10.02 -4.16 12.46
C ASN A 121 -9.86 -3.57 11.04
N LEU A 122 -10.02 -4.40 10.01
CA LEU A 122 -9.98 -3.91 8.63
C LEU A 122 -11.25 -3.10 8.29
N LYS A 123 -12.42 -3.53 8.81
CA LYS A 123 -13.67 -2.76 8.66
C LYS A 123 -13.57 -1.41 9.35
N ASP A 124 -13.11 -1.39 10.60
CA ASP A 124 -12.93 -0.15 11.36
C ASP A 124 -12.00 0.83 10.62
N PHE A 125 -10.88 0.33 10.08
CA PHE A 125 -9.97 1.14 9.28
C PHE A 125 -10.65 1.71 8.01
N VAL A 126 -11.46 0.91 7.32
CA VAL A 126 -12.19 1.36 6.12
C VAL A 126 -13.26 2.37 6.48
N GLU A 127 -14.01 2.16 7.57
CA GLU A 127 -15.04 3.08 8.05
C GLU A 127 -14.44 4.43 8.47
N GLU A 128 -13.35 4.41 9.22
CA GLU A 128 -12.64 5.61 9.65
C GLU A 128 -12.08 6.40 8.47
N THR A 129 -11.38 5.71 7.56
CA THR A 129 -10.68 6.36 6.45
C THR A 129 -11.55 6.63 5.22
N ARG A 130 -12.69 5.96 5.12
CA ARG A 130 -13.55 5.96 3.92
C ARG A 130 -12.81 5.63 2.63
N ALA A 131 -11.74 4.83 2.76
CA ALA A 131 -10.99 4.33 1.62
C ALA A 131 -11.91 3.51 0.69
N LYS A 132 -11.75 3.72 -0.61
CA LYS A 132 -12.55 3.01 -1.61
C LYS A 132 -12.24 1.51 -1.66
N LEU A 133 -11.00 1.15 -1.46
CA LEU A 133 -10.51 -0.22 -1.32
C LEU A 133 -9.24 -0.20 -0.49
N VAL A 134 -9.17 -1.09 0.48
CA VAL A 134 -7.95 -1.44 1.20
C VAL A 134 -7.53 -2.84 0.77
N SER A 135 -6.26 -3.04 0.46
CA SER A 135 -5.70 -4.31 0.02
C SER A 135 -4.32 -4.54 0.61
N GLY A 136 -3.91 -5.79 0.71
CA GLY A 136 -2.59 -6.17 1.24
C GLY A 136 -2.48 -7.67 1.43
N TYR A 137 -1.60 -8.09 2.32
CA TYR A 137 -1.23 -9.49 2.49
C TYR A 137 -1.45 -9.99 3.92
N THR A 138 -1.91 -11.26 4.03
CA THR A 138 -2.08 -11.95 5.31
C THR A 138 -0.91 -12.88 5.65
N ARG A 139 0.08 -13.00 4.76
CA ARG A 139 1.25 -13.85 4.91
C ARG A 139 2.55 -13.05 4.82
N SER A 140 3.66 -13.66 5.23
CA SER A 140 4.97 -13.18 4.86
C SER A 140 5.14 -13.29 3.35
N VAL A 141 5.52 -12.19 2.72
CA VAL A 141 5.62 -12.09 1.27
C VAL A 141 7.07 -12.15 0.80
N ASP A 142 7.27 -12.83 -0.30
CA ASP A 142 8.52 -12.74 -1.06
C ASP A 142 8.48 -11.46 -1.90
N THR A 143 9.53 -10.65 -1.79
CA THR A 143 9.61 -9.33 -2.43
C THR A 143 9.43 -9.38 -3.94
N PHE A 144 9.94 -10.42 -4.60
CA PHE A 144 9.80 -10.55 -6.05
C PHE A 144 8.36 -10.88 -6.46
N TYR A 145 7.75 -11.84 -5.78
CA TYR A 145 6.38 -12.23 -6.07
C TYR A 145 5.36 -11.15 -5.72
N SER A 146 5.54 -10.44 -4.61
CA SER A 146 4.68 -9.31 -4.28
C SER A 146 4.82 -8.18 -5.31
N ALA A 147 6.04 -7.85 -5.75
CA ALA A 147 6.24 -6.83 -6.77
C ALA A 147 5.52 -7.14 -8.09
N ILE A 148 5.52 -8.41 -8.55
CA ILE A 148 4.76 -8.82 -9.74
C ILE A 148 3.26 -8.60 -9.54
N HIS A 149 2.73 -9.03 -8.40
CA HIS A 149 1.31 -8.87 -8.07
C HIS A 149 0.93 -7.40 -7.95
N ASP A 150 1.74 -6.60 -7.25
CA ASP A 150 1.51 -5.19 -6.99
C ASP A 150 1.49 -4.36 -8.28
N ILE A 151 2.42 -4.64 -9.22
CA ILE A 151 2.40 -4.00 -10.55
C ILE A 151 1.09 -4.29 -11.27
N ALA A 152 0.65 -5.54 -11.28
CA ALA A 152 -0.60 -5.92 -11.93
C ALA A 152 -1.81 -5.26 -11.25
N LEU A 153 -1.87 -5.25 -9.91
CA LEU A 153 -2.91 -4.61 -9.14
C LEU A 153 -2.97 -3.10 -9.39
N ILE A 154 -1.83 -2.41 -9.34
CA ILE A 154 -1.75 -0.98 -9.62
C ILE A 154 -2.27 -0.68 -11.03
N ASN A 155 -1.87 -1.44 -12.04
CA ASN A 155 -2.35 -1.26 -13.41
C ASN A 155 -3.88 -1.39 -13.50
N GLU A 156 -4.46 -2.39 -12.84
CA GLU A 156 -5.92 -2.58 -12.79
C GLU A 156 -6.61 -1.43 -12.05
N LEU A 157 -6.08 -0.95 -10.92
CA LEU A 157 -6.62 0.18 -10.14
C LEU A 157 -6.59 1.51 -10.92
N LEU A 158 -5.56 1.71 -11.75
CA LEU A 158 -5.42 2.90 -12.58
C LEU A 158 -6.48 2.97 -13.68
N THR A 159 -6.80 1.83 -14.27
CA THR A 159 -7.67 1.73 -15.46
C THR A 159 -9.13 1.45 -15.13
N SER A 160 -9.40 0.74 -14.03
CA SER A 160 -10.76 0.33 -13.68
C SER A 160 -11.52 1.39 -12.89
N THR A 161 -12.85 1.40 -13.08
CA THR A 161 -13.78 2.22 -12.31
C THR A 161 -14.56 1.40 -11.27
N GLN A 162 -14.69 0.08 -11.51
CA GLN A 162 -15.46 -0.85 -10.69
C GLN A 162 -14.52 -1.85 -10.02
N ILE A 163 -14.68 -2.06 -8.70
CA ILE A 163 -13.80 -2.90 -7.89
C ILE A 163 -14.04 -4.39 -8.21
N LYS A 164 -15.27 -4.86 -8.12
CA LYS A 164 -15.59 -6.28 -8.27
C LYS A 164 -15.08 -6.88 -9.60
N PRO A 165 -15.36 -6.31 -10.78
CA PRO A 165 -14.79 -6.80 -12.04
C PRO A 165 -13.26 -6.74 -12.11
N LEU A 166 -12.64 -5.77 -11.41
CA LEU A 166 -11.18 -5.68 -11.29
C LEU A 166 -10.65 -6.88 -10.52
N LEU A 167 -11.18 -7.16 -9.34
CA LEU A 167 -10.75 -8.27 -8.49
C LEU A 167 -11.00 -9.63 -9.18
N GLU A 168 -12.10 -9.79 -9.88
CA GLU A 168 -12.36 -10.99 -10.70
C GLU A 168 -11.30 -11.21 -11.79
N ARG A 169 -10.86 -10.13 -12.48
CA ARG A 169 -9.77 -10.24 -13.47
C ARG A 169 -8.44 -10.56 -12.81
N MET A 170 -8.12 -9.91 -11.68
CA MET A 170 -6.91 -10.21 -10.91
C MET A 170 -6.88 -11.67 -10.49
N TYR A 171 -7.96 -12.18 -9.91
CA TYR A 171 -8.05 -13.59 -9.50
C TYR A 171 -7.92 -14.54 -10.69
N LYS A 172 -8.53 -14.23 -11.83
CA LYS A 172 -8.45 -15.08 -13.04
C LYS A 172 -7.02 -15.17 -13.57
N LEU A 173 -6.25 -14.08 -13.51
CA LEU A 173 -4.89 -14.03 -14.06
C LEU A 173 -3.84 -14.46 -13.02
N TYR A 174 -4.04 -14.10 -11.75
CA TYR A 174 -3.03 -14.21 -10.69
C TYR A 174 -3.49 -15.00 -9.45
N GLY A 175 -4.64 -15.67 -9.46
CA GLY A 175 -5.22 -16.34 -8.29
C GLY A 175 -4.30 -17.34 -7.59
N GLY A 176 -3.40 -18.02 -8.34
CA GLY A 176 -2.36 -18.86 -7.75
C GLY A 176 -1.34 -18.06 -6.94
N LEU A 177 -0.99 -16.88 -7.43
CA LEU A 177 -0.07 -15.95 -6.76
C LEU A 177 -0.75 -15.29 -5.56
N GLU A 178 -2.01 -14.88 -5.69
CA GLU A 178 -2.83 -14.33 -4.59
C GLU A 178 -2.92 -15.30 -3.42
N LYS A 179 -3.21 -16.58 -3.69
CA LYS A 179 -3.22 -17.63 -2.66
C LYS A 179 -1.85 -17.80 -1.99
N LYS A 180 -0.77 -17.75 -2.77
CA LYS A 180 0.60 -17.87 -2.24
C LYS A 180 0.93 -16.71 -1.30
N LEU A 181 0.58 -15.49 -1.68
CA LEU A 181 0.85 -14.27 -0.93
C LEU A 181 -0.15 -14.05 0.22
N GLY A 182 -1.32 -14.70 0.19
CA GLY A 182 -2.42 -14.41 1.10
C GLY A 182 -2.99 -13.02 0.83
N PHE A 183 -3.20 -12.68 -0.45
CA PHE A 183 -3.82 -11.41 -0.84
C PHE A 183 -5.24 -11.32 -0.26
N LYS A 184 -5.56 -10.16 0.30
CA LYS A 184 -6.84 -9.87 0.93
C LYS A 184 -7.26 -8.45 0.62
N THR A 185 -8.56 -8.23 0.52
CA THR A 185 -9.13 -6.91 0.28
C THR A 185 -10.31 -6.62 1.19
N SER A 186 -10.62 -5.33 1.37
CA SER A 186 -11.80 -4.91 2.10
C SER A 186 -13.12 -5.19 1.36
N ASP A 187 -13.10 -5.44 0.05
CA ASP A 187 -14.30 -5.78 -0.73
C ASP A 187 -14.88 -7.15 -0.34
N GLU A 188 -14.02 -8.07 0.12
CA GLU A 188 -14.41 -9.39 0.61
C GLU A 188 -15.21 -9.34 1.93
N LEU A 189 -15.25 -8.21 2.61
CA LEU A 189 -15.95 -8.00 3.87
C LEU A 189 -17.44 -7.69 3.68
N HIS A 190 -17.88 -7.50 2.43
CA HIS A 190 -19.25 -7.14 2.07
C HIS A 190 -20.04 -8.31 1.48
N VAL A 191 -19.53 -9.55 1.57
CA VAL A 191 -20.16 -10.78 1.07
C VAL A 191 -20.90 -11.52 2.18
#